data_b35473bf5c444a18301b10fd9cf4aaa4
#
_entry.id   b35473bf5c444a18301b10fd9cf4aaa4
#
_cell.length_a   1.000
_cell.length_b   1.000
_cell.length_c   1.000
_cell.angle_alpha   90.00
_cell.angle_beta   90.00
_cell.angle_gamma   90.00
#
_symmetry.space_group_name_H-M   'P 1'
#
loop_
_entity.id
_entity.type
_entity.pdbx_description
1 polymer ?
#
loop_
_entity_poly.entity_id
_entity_poly.type
_entity_poly.pdbx_seq_one_letter_code
_entity_poly.pdbx_strand_id
1 'polypeptide(L)'
;MSKCLHAPVEFIATEIFYFADQVKAINSYSQQSKVISASRDSELALFKGIEPIVNSDNTLPQFCHQQISIMIMADSIDLLESRVAYISQRLVKQGIIHVREDINLAQTFWSQLPGNFNYIRRVSYNIIDNVAALAALHHYPVGMQHSRWGRSVTIFRTECGTPYFMNFHDESAKGHTCIIGGAQSGRATIANFLLSEASKYSPTILYLTNRNNAQVFIKGIEGTWHNGDLPFNPLSYLESSDDLLELFKIITGNYFNNLTDSEIECITELAIAVMDMPPESRSLIKIIKDFNFKDYSAGASVKKRIKLFISDDKCSKIFNQSSTLELQDNNVTAINLADYTDYQFNQSYTPQVGEKPEIYHNKLQTLHCLRSGIIFSLIKKFSLLASSEPKILVVDNMPDLIVEQVFMNLIKQITEQLSENNGIILSVVQVNQNDQFYYSDFWKKWLKFNNTKIILPTNIRNLPIAEICNLSTREAKKFNTISPNSRLFMVKQDNNYVIVELNLEGFPAIRKLLSAEEEDLNLFHKIMQKIGDDAPSAWLSDVYDQFQNSE
;
A
#
# COMPACT_ATOMS: atom_id res chain seq x y z
N MET A 1 0.02 -22.30 -20.18
CA MET A 1 1.26 -21.50 -20.28
C MET A 1 1.66 -20.87 -18.95
N SER A 2 0.81 -20.14 -18.21
CA SER A 2 1.19 -19.46 -16.95
C SER A 2 1.90 -20.35 -15.92
N LYS A 3 1.53 -21.62 -15.77
CA LYS A 3 2.20 -22.54 -14.84
C LYS A 3 3.60 -22.99 -15.30
N CYS A 4 3.90 -22.90 -16.59
CA CYS A 4 5.26 -23.14 -17.08
C CYS A 4 6.18 -21.96 -16.78
N LEU A 5 5.63 -20.72 -16.76
CA LEU A 5 6.38 -19.52 -16.42
C LEU A 5 6.86 -19.49 -14.95
N HIS A 6 6.25 -20.31 -14.07
CA HIS A 6 6.71 -20.48 -12.69
C HIS A 6 7.80 -21.55 -12.53
N ALA A 7 8.26 -22.15 -13.62
CA ALA A 7 9.32 -23.15 -13.54
C ALA A 7 10.68 -22.46 -13.31
N PRO A 8 11.47 -22.88 -12.31
CA PRO A 8 12.82 -22.34 -12.08
C PRO A 8 13.81 -22.94 -13.09
N VAL A 9 13.48 -22.81 -14.37
CA VAL A 9 14.20 -23.42 -15.49
C VAL A 9 14.24 -22.43 -16.64
N GLU A 10 15.39 -22.24 -17.24
CA GLU A 10 15.53 -21.43 -18.43
C GLU A 10 15.02 -22.19 -19.65
N PHE A 11 14.06 -21.62 -20.37
CA PHE A 11 13.48 -22.22 -21.55
C PHE A 11 12.94 -21.16 -22.52
N ILE A 12 12.83 -21.55 -23.79
CA ILE A 12 12.14 -20.80 -24.84
C ILE A 12 10.93 -21.63 -25.30
N ALA A 13 9.73 -21.06 -25.19
CA ALA A 13 8.52 -21.67 -25.71
C ALA A 13 8.10 -20.94 -27.00
N THR A 14 7.99 -21.69 -28.08
CA THR A 14 7.56 -21.17 -29.38
C THR A 14 6.25 -21.83 -29.78
N GLU A 15 5.24 -21.01 -30.02
CA GLU A 15 3.95 -21.44 -30.53
C GLU A 15 3.80 -20.96 -31.97
N ILE A 16 3.51 -21.87 -32.87
CA ILE A 16 3.25 -21.61 -34.28
C ILE A 16 1.83 -22.04 -34.55
N PHE A 17 1.01 -21.14 -35.07
CA PHE A 17 -0.34 -21.46 -35.49
C PHE A 17 -0.69 -20.75 -36.81
N TYR A 18 -1.58 -21.38 -37.57
CA TYR A 18 -2.14 -20.83 -38.80
C TYR A 18 -3.54 -21.36 -39.02
N PHE A 19 -4.36 -20.59 -39.70
CA PHE A 19 -5.76 -20.96 -39.92
C PHE A 19 -5.87 -22.20 -40.78
N ALA A 20 -6.73 -23.12 -40.40
CA ALA A 20 -6.98 -24.34 -41.11
C ALA A 20 -8.20 -24.24 -42.03
N ASP A 21 -8.21 -25.03 -43.11
CA ASP A 21 -9.43 -25.27 -43.86
C ASP A 21 -10.43 -26.01 -42.95
N GLN A 22 -11.51 -25.34 -42.59
CA GLN A 22 -12.50 -25.84 -41.63
C GLN A 22 -13.14 -27.15 -42.09
N VAL A 23 -13.42 -27.33 -43.36
CA VAL A 23 -14.03 -28.55 -43.89
C VAL A 23 -13.08 -29.74 -43.74
N LYS A 24 -11.80 -29.54 -44.06
CA LYS A 24 -10.78 -30.59 -43.90
C LYS A 24 -10.54 -30.92 -42.44
N ALA A 25 -10.50 -29.90 -41.57
CA ALA A 25 -10.31 -30.07 -40.15
C ALA A 25 -11.47 -30.86 -39.52
N ILE A 26 -12.71 -30.51 -39.82
CA ILE A 26 -13.91 -31.21 -39.34
C ILE A 26 -13.93 -32.65 -39.81
N ASN A 27 -13.63 -32.89 -41.10
CA ASN A 27 -13.58 -34.24 -41.65
C ASN A 27 -12.49 -35.11 -40.97
N SER A 28 -11.30 -34.54 -40.77
CA SER A 28 -10.20 -35.23 -40.05
C SER A 28 -10.60 -35.58 -38.63
N TYR A 29 -11.20 -34.62 -37.92
CA TYR A 29 -11.66 -34.81 -36.55
C TYR A 29 -12.78 -35.88 -36.46
N SER A 30 -13.74 -35.82 -37.39
CA SER A 30 -14.81 -36.80 -37.49
C SER A 30 -14.28 -38.21 -37.77
N GLN A 31 -13.29 -38.36 -38.63
CA GLN A 31 -12.65 -39.63 -38.86
C GLN A 31 -11.94 -40.17 -37.62
N GLN A 32 -11.18 -39.32 -36.89
CA GLN A 32 -10.54 -39.73 -35.63
C GLN A 32 -11.58 -40.15 -34.58
N SER A 33 -12.67 -39.40 -34.44
CA SER A 33 -13.76 -39.71 -33.53
C SER A 33 -14.38 -41.08 -33.85
N LYS A 34 -14.62 -41.39 -35.15
CA LYS A 34 -15.14 -42.68 -35.58
C LYS A 34 -14.19 -43.84 -35.29
N VAL A 35 -12.87 -43.67 -35.50
CA VAL A 35 -11.86 -44.67 -35.16
C VAL A 35 -11.81 -44.96 -33.68
N ILE A 36 -11.89 -43.95 -32.83
CA ILE A 36 -11.86 -44.10 -31.37
C ILE A 36 -13.18 -44.75 -30.88
N SER A 37 -14.32 -44.36 -31.44
CA SER A 37 -15.61 -44.99 -31.12
C SER A 37 -15.65 -46.46 -31.52
N ALA A 38 -15.04 -46.80 -32.65
CA ALA A 38 -14.94 -48.16 -33.11
C ALA A 38 -14.02 -49.03 -32.24
N SER A 39 -12.98 -48.44 -31.60
CA SER A 39 -12.10 -49.17 -30.69
C SER A 39 -12.75 -49.53 -29.36
N ARG A 40 -13.95 -49.01 -29.04
CA ARG A 40 -14.65 -49.16 -27.76
C ARG A 40 -13.84 -48.75 -26.53
N ASP A 41 -12.80 -48.01 -26.72
CA ASP A 41 -11.92 -47.51 -25.65
C ASP A 41 -12.43 -46.16 -25.15
N SER A 42 -13.31 -46.23 -24.13
CA SER A 42 -13.89 -45.04 -23.51
C SER A 42 -12.85 -44.19 -22.76
N GLU A 43 -11.79 -44.83 -22.25
CA GLU A 43 -10.69 -44.12 -21.58
C GLU A 43 -9.87 -43.32 -22.60
N LEU A 44 -9.63 -43.89 -23.78
CA LEU A 44 -8.93 -43.17 -24.85
C LEU A 44 -9.72 -41.99 -25.39
N ALA A 45 -11.05 -42.08 -25.45
CA ALA A 45 -11.92 -41.02 -25.85
C ALA A 45 -11.90 -39.85 -24.84
N LEU A 46 -11.99 -40.16 -23.55
CA LEU A 46 -11.85 -39.20 -22.44
C LEU A 46 -10.45 -38.58 -22.40
N PHE A 47 -9.43 -39.37 -22.57
CA PHE A 47 -8.03 -38.94 -22.52
C PHE A 47 -7.67 -38.01 -23.68
N LYS A 48 -8.26 -38.18 -24.85
CA LYS A 48 -8.07 -37.29 -26.01
C LYS A 48 -9.02 -36.11 -26.06
N GLY A 49 -9.95 -36.00 -25.11
CA GLY A 49 -10.90 -34.88 -25.04
C GLY A 49 -11.77 -34.79 -26.30
N ILE A 50 -12.04 -35.93 -26.97
CA ILE A 50 -12.88 -35.96 -28.17
C ILE A 50 -14.33 -36.06 -27.73
N GLU A 51 -14.86 -34.91 -27.32
CA GLU A 51 -16.31 -34.74 -27.13
C GLU A 51 -17.04 -34.55 -28.47
N PRO A 52 -18.32 -34.81 -28.54
CA PRO A 52 -19.10 -34.53 -29.76
C PRO A 52 -18.93 -33.06 -30.16
N ILE A 53 -18.66 -32.84 -31.46
CA ILE A 53 -18.28 -31.52 -32.06
C ILE A 53 -19.44 -30.52 -32.03
N VAL A 54 -20.19 -30.43 -30.97
CA VAL A 54 -21.32 -29.48 -30.87
C VAL A 54 -21.13 -28.69 -29.57
N ASN A 55 -20.79 -27.41 -29.70
CA ASN A 55 -20.85 -26.51 -28.56
C ASN A 55 -22.28 -26.36 -28.07
N SER A 56 -22.45 -25.93 -26.82
CA SER A 56 -23.76 -25.65 -26.19
C SER A 56 -24.70 -24.77 -27.04
N ASP A 57 -24.16 -24.00 -27.98
CA ASP A 57 -24.89 -23.08 -28.86
C ASP A 57 -25.11 -23.63 -30.28
N ASN A 58 -24.95 -24.93 -30.52
CA ASN A 58 -25.03 -25.56 -31.83
C ASN A 58 -24.11 -25.00 -32.91
N THR A 59 -23.06 -24.29 -32.56
CA THR A 59 -22.04 -23.76 -33.49
C THR A 59 -20.89 -24.75 -33.62
N LEU A 60 -20.41 -24.96 -34.83
CA LEU A 60 -19.23 -25.81 -35.06
C LEU A 60 -17.96 -25.06 -34.57
N PRO A 61 -17.06 -25.73 -33.81
CA PRO A 61 -15.82 -25.10 -33.37
C PRO A 61 -14.94 -24.74 -34.57
N GLN A 62 -14.22 -23.63 -34.44
CA GLN A 62 -13.22 -23.23 -35.44
C GLN A 62 -11.88 -23.92 -35.13
N PHE A 63 -11.22 -24.42 -36.15
CA PHE A 63 -9.94 -25.10 -36.03
C PHE A 63 -8.79 -24.29 -36.61
N CYS A 64 -7.63 -24.47 -36.03
CA CYS A 64 -6.37 -24.01 -36.59
C CYS A 64 -5.30 -25.12 -36.49
N HIS A 65 -4.25 -24.97 -37.29
CA HIS A 65 -3.06 -25.76 -37.16
C HIS A 65 -2.18 -25.19 -36.05
N GLN A 66 -1.65 -26.03 -35.19
CA GLN A 66 -0.79 -25.60 -34.08
C GLN A 66 0.41 -26.54 -33.92
N GLN A 67 1.57 -25.97 -33.65
CA GLN A 67 2.74 -26.66 -33.11
C GLN A 67 3.30 -25.83 -31.96
N ILE A 68 3.56 -26.47 -30.82
CA ILE A 68 4.26 -25.87 -29.69
C ILE A 68 5.57 -26.61 -29.49
N SER A 69 6.67 -25.89 -29.36
CA SER A 69 7.97 -26.41 -28.99
C SER A 69 8.52 -25.69 -27.77
N ILE A 70 9.14 -26.42 -26.86
CA ILE A 70 9.78 -25.89 -25.66
C ILE A 70 11.27 -26.32 -25.73
N MET A 71 12.14 -25.34 -25.91
CA MET A 71 13.59 -25.54 -25.86
C MET A 71 14.07 -25.23 -24.46
N ILE A 72 14.76 -26.23 -23.86
CA ILE A 72 15.31 -26.13 -22.51
C ILE A 72 16.82 -26.03 -22.61
N MET A 73 17.43 -25.15 -21.83
CA MET A 73 18.86 -24.89 -21.84
C MET A 73 19.47 -25.15 -20.47
N ALA A 74 20.71 -25.65 -20.45
CA ALA A 74 21.48 -25.85 -19.23
C ALA A 74 22.99 -25.89 -19.52
N ASP A 75 23.82 -25.60 -18.52
CA ASP A 75 25.29 -25.59 -18.64
C ASP A 75 25.93 -26.98 -18.59
N SER A 76 25.17 -27.99 -18.14
CA SER A 76 25.63 -29.38 -18.09
C SER A 76 24.54 -30.34 -18.53
N ILE A 77 24.93 -31.55 -18.99
CA ILE A 77 24.00 -32.60 -19.44
C ILE A 77 23.13 -33.07 -18.28
N ASP A 78 23.70 -33.32 -17.11
CA ASP A 78 22.94 -33.76 -15.93
C ASP A 78 21.90 -32.76 -15.50
N LEU A 79 22.24 -31.49 -15.53
CA LEU A 79 21.32 -30.39 -15.24
C LEU A 79 20.23 -30.29 -16.31
N LEU A 80 20.58 -30.48 -17.59
CA LEU A 80 19.62 -30.49 -18.70
C LEU A 80 18.58 -31.61 -18.52
N GLU A 81 19.03 -32.85 -18.24
CA GLU A 81 18.14 -33.99 -18.01
C GLU A 81 17.19 -33.73 -16.83
N SER A 82 17.70 -33.19 -15.73
CA SER A 82 16.89 -32.79 -14.58
C SER A 82 15.83 -31.74 -14.94
N ARG A 83 16.21 -30.70 -15.69
CA ARG A 83 15.30 -29.64 -16.15
C ARG A 83 14.24 -30.16 -17.11
N VAL A 84 14.62 -31.04 -18.04
CA VAL A 84 13.69 -31.72 -18.97
C VAL A 84 12.68 -32.56 -18.20
N ALA A 85 13.13 -33.37 -17.24
CA ALA A 85 12.26 -34.19 -16.41
C ALA A 85 11.27 -33.33 -15.62
N TYR A 86 11.74 -32.22 -15.06
CA TYR A 86 10.90 -31.28 -14.31
C TYR A 86 9.78 -30.65 -15.17
N ILE A 87 10.11 -30.16 -16.37
CA ILE A 87 9.12 -29.59 -17.31
C ILE A 87 8.15 -30.66 -17.79
N SER A 88 8.66 -31.85 -18.17
CA SER A 88 7.86 -33.00 -18.57
C SER A 88 6.79 -33.33 -17.52
N GLN A 89 7.21 -33.48 -16.25
CA GLN A 89 6.28 -33.79 -15.17
C GLN A 89 5.18 -32.72 -15.01
N ARG A 90 5.53 -31.45 -15.20
CA ARG A 90 4.57 -30.35 -15.13
C ARG A 90 3.56 -30.37 -16.28
N LEU A 91 3.99 -30.66 -17.50
CA LEU A 91 3.12 -30.80 -18.67
C LEU A 91 2.14 -31.95 -18.47
N VAL A 92 2.62 -33.14 -18.05
CA VAL A 92 1.78 -34.30 -17.75
C VAL A 92 0.73 -33.99 -16.69
N LYS A 93 1.11 -33.31 -15.59
CA LYS A 93 0.16 -32.87 -14.55
C LYS A 93 -0.94 -31.90 -15.05
N GLN A 94 -0.73 -31.27 -16.20
CA GLN A 94 -1.73 -30.42 -16.87
C GLN A 94 -2.51 -31.17 -17.98
N GLY A 95 -2.30 -32.48 -18.12
CA GLY A 95 -2.90 -33.27 -19.20
C GLY A 95 -2.33 -32.98 -20.59
N ILE A 96 -1.15 -32.37 -20.69
CA ILE A 96 -0.49 -32.08 -21.97
C ILE A 96 0.41 -33.25 -22.33
N ILE A 97 0.09 -33.91 -23.44
CA ILE A 97 0.92 -34.95 -24.03
C ILE A 97 2.05 -34.27 -24.81
N HIS A 98 3.26 -34.62 -24.50
CA HIS A 98 4.45 -34.07 -25.15
C HIS A 98 5.38 -35.18 -25.57
N VAL A 99 6.26 -34.88 -26.51
CA VAL A 99 7.30 -35.78 -27.03
C VAL A 99 8.64 -35.07 -26.93
N ARG A 100 9.64 -35.77 -26.37
CA ARG A 100 11.02 -35.28 -26.46
C ARG A 100 11.48 -35.45 -27.91
N GLU A 101 11.99 -34.39 -28.49
CA GLU A 101 12.51 -34.42 -29.87
C GLU A 101 13.98 -34.80 -29.85
N ASP A 102 14.28 -36.00 -30.36
CA ASP A 102 15.65 -36.46 -30.57
C ASP A 102 15.96 -36.56 -32.08
N ILE A 103 15.06 -37.16 -32.88
CA ILE A 103 15.25 -37.36 -34.32
C ILE A 103 15.03 -36.05 -35.11
N ASN A 104 14.01 -35.28 -34.77
CA ASN A 104 13.68 -34.02 -35.44
C ASN A 104 14.22 -32.78 -34.71
N LEU A 105 15.25 -32.92 -33.89
CA LEU A 105 15.77 -31.85 -33.05
C LEU A 105 16.20 -30.64 -33.88
N ALA A 106 16.95 -30.82 -34.95
CA ALA A 106 17.39 -29.74 -35.82
C ALA A 106 16.22 -29.02 -36.51
N GLN A 107 15.23 -29.77 -37.01
CA GLN A 107 14.04 -29.18 -37.63
C GLN A 107 13.23 -28.41 -36.63
N THR A 108 13.00 -28.94 -35.45
CA THR A 108 12.26 -28.26 -34.37
C THR A 108 12.96 -27.00 -33.89
N PHE A 109 14.30 -27.05 -33.81
CA PHE A 109 15.09 -25.84 -33.51
C PHE A 109 14.87 -24.74 -34.55
N TRP A 110 15.05 -25.08 -35.84
CA TRP A 110 14.92 -24.10 -36.91
C TRP A 110 13.48 -23.62 -37.13
N SER A 111 12.47 -24.41 -36.79
CA SER A 111 11.07 -24.02 -36.85
C SER A 111 10.70 -22.89 -35.87
N GLN A 112 11.52 -22.67 -34.84
CA GLN A 112 11.29 -21.59 -33.87
C GLN A 112 11.57 -20.19 -34.43
N LEU A 113 12.34 -20.11 -35.53
CA LEU A 113 12.63 -18.82 -36.16
C LEU A 113 11.46 -18.38 -37.07
N PRO A 114 11.02 -17.12 -36.95
CA PRO A 114 9.94 -16.59 -37.78
C PRO A 114 10.21 -16.77 -39.28
N GLY A 115 9.21 -17.23 -40.03
CA GLY A 115 9.33 -17.45 -41.46
C GLY A 115 9.84 -18.82 -41.89
N ASN A 116 10.37 -19.64 -40.99
CA ASN A 116 10.92 -20.97 -41.31
C ASN A 116 9.83 -22.07 -41.35
N PHE A 117 8.74 -21.83 -42.06
CA PHE A 117 7.58 -22.73 -42.13
C PHE A 117 7.91 -24.13 -42.65
N ASN A 118 8.94 -24.27 -43.51
CA ASN A 118 9.37 -25.56 -44.06
C ASN A 118 9.92 -26.52 -43.00
N TYR A 119 10.25 -26.05 -41.81
CA TYR A 119 10.77 -26.86 -40.71
C TYR A 119 9.70 -27.31 -39.72
N ILE A 120 8.45 -26.90 -39.90
CA ILE A 120 7.32 -27.31 -39.06
C ILE A 120 6.97 -28.76 -39.42
N ARG A 121 7.01 -29.66 -38.43
CA ARG A 121 6.85 -31.11 -38.64
C ARG A 121 5.68 -31.74 -37.87
N ARG A 122 5.37 -31.24 -36.66
CA ARG A 122 4.35 -31.82 -35.78
C ARG A 122 3.15 -30.89 -35.64
N VAL A 123 2.45 -30.72 -36.73
CA VAL A 123 1.26 -29.89 -36.75
C VAL A 123 0.03 -30.72 -36.39
N SER A 124 -0.78 -30.24 -35.47
CA SER A 124 -2.06 -30.84 -35.14
C SER A 124 -3.20 -29.85 -35.40
N TYR A 125 -4.41 -30.34 -35.66
CA TYR A 125 -5.62 -29.54 -35.62
C TYR A 125 -6.04 -29.34 -34.18
N ASN A 126 -6.18 -28.09 -33.75
CA ASN A 126 -6.67 -27.73 -32.45
C ASN A 126 -7.81 -26.72 -32.58
N ILE A 127 -8.70 -26.71 -31.60
CA ILE A 127 -9.77 -25.71 -31.48
C ILE A 127 -9.13 -24.37 -31.13
N ILE A 128 -9.60 -23.27 -31.75
CA ILE A 128 -9.05 -21.92 -31.55
C ILE A 128 -9.00 -21.52 -30.07
N ASP A 129 -10.02 -21.88 -29.29
CA ASP A 129 -10.06 -21.56 -27.86
C ASP A 129 -8.89 -22.22 -27.09
N ASN A 130 -8.52 -23.46 -27.44
CA ASN A 130 -7.37 -24.13 -26.84
C ASN A 130 -6.04 -23.48 -27.27
N VAL A 131 -5.94 -23.06 -28.53
CA VAL A 131 -4.76 -22.33 -29.03
C VAL A 131 -4.63 -20.99 -28.34
N ALA A 132 -5.72 -20.23 -28.23
CA ALA A 132 -5.74 -18.96 -27.50
C ALA A 132 -5.39 -19.13 -26.00
N ALA A 133 -5.82 -20.23 -25.37
CA ALA A 133 -5.48 -20.54 -23.99
C ALA A 133 -3.99 -20.89 -23.79
N LEU A 134 -3.32 -21.38 -24.83
CA LEU A 134 -1.88 -21.70 -24.82
C LEU A 134 -1.01 -20.54 -25.31
N ALA A 135 -1.59 -19.58 -26.04
CA ALA A 135 -0.87 -18.43 -26.57
C ALA A 135 -0.15 -17.67 -25.44
N ALA A 136 1.11 -17.36 -25.67
CA ALA A 136 1.96 -16.65 -24.71
C ALA A 136 1.70 -15.13 -24.74
N LEU A 137 0.41 -14.73 -24.67
CA LEU A 137 0.02 -13.33 -24.60
C LEU A 137 0.11 -12.75 -23.19
N HIS A 138 0.65 -13.53 -22.25
CA HIS A 138 0.84 -13.12 -20.86
C HIS A 138 2.25 -12.56 -20.68
N HIS A 139 2.33 -11.35 -20.18
CA HIS A 139 3.54 -10.81 -19.59
C HIS A 139 3.25 -10.40 -18.15
N TYR A 140 4.26 -10.49 -17.30
CA TYR A 140 4.16 -9.95 -15.95
C TYR A 140 4.41 -8.44 -16.01
N PRO A 141 3.65 -7.65 -15.24
CA PRO A 141 3.94 -6.23 -15.11
C PRO A 141 5.40 -6.04 -14.67
N VAL A 142 6.11 -5.18 -15.37
CA VAL A 142 7.52 -4.88 -15.08
C VAL A 142 7.62 -3.65 -14.18
N GLY A 143 6.58 -2.84 -14.11
CA GLY A 143 6.59 -1.53 -13.46
C GLY A 143 7.35 -0.49 -14.30
N MET A 144 7.72 0.62 -13.69
CA MET A 144 8.41 1.73 -14.38
C MET A 144 9.83 1.87 -13.85
N GLN A 145 10.83 1.84 -14.74
CA GLN A 145 12.23 2.05 -14.35
C GLN A 145 12.52 3.47 -13.88
N HIS A 146 11.73 4.44 -14.32
CA HIS A 146 11.85 5.84 -13.94
C HIS A 146 10.49 6.42 -13.58
N SER A 147 10.46 7.31 -12.63
CA SER A 147 9.30 8.07 -12.19
C SER A 147 9.63 9.56 -12.10
N ARG A 148 8.69 10.38 -11.60
CA ARG A 148 8.90 11.81 -11.37
C ARG A 148 10.14 12.10 -10.49
N TRP A 149 10.47 11.23 -9.55
CA TRP A 149 11.61 11.40 -8.63
C TRP A 149 12.93 10.80 -9.13
N GLY A 150 12.94 10.16 -10.28
CA GLY A 150 14.12 9.54 -10.88
C GLY A 150 13.95 8.04 -11.11
N ARG A 151 14.98 7.24 -10.79
CA ARG A 151 14.91 5.77 -10.93
C ARG A 151 13.87 5.19 -9.99
N SER A 152 13.44 3.95 -10.22
CA SER A 152 12.48 3.24 -9.36
C SER A 152 12.89 3.27 -7.87
N VAL A 153 11.91 3.33 -6.98
CA VAL A 153 12.12 3.30 -5.53
C VAL A 153 12.88 2.04 -5.14
N THR A 154 12.39 0.89 -5.58
CA THR A 154 13.06 -0.40 -5.36
C THR A 154 12.68 -1.38 -6.46
N ILE A 155 13.30 -2.56 -6.44
CA ILE A 155 13.00 -3.66 -7.35
C ILE A 155 12.52 -4.84 -6.52
N PHE A 156 11.27 -5.21 -6.67
CA PHE A 156 10.72 -6.43 -6.09
C PHE A 156 10.87 -7.62 -7.05
N ARG A 157 10.86 -8.80 -6.49
CA ARG A 157 10.73 -10.04 -7.25
C ARG A 157 9.26 -10.39 -7.38
N THR A 158 8.78 -10.66 -8.60
CA THR A 158 7.42 -11.17 -8.79
C THR A 158 7.29 -12.63 -8.36
N GLU A 159 6.06 -13.12 -8.21
CA GLU A 159 5.80 -14.55 -7.95
C GLU A 159 6.44 -15.51 -8.95
N CYS A 160 6.83 -15.02 -10.13
CA CYS A 160 7.49 -15.79 -11.21
C CYS A 160 8.99 -15.61 -11.25
N GLY A 161 9.55 -14.80 -10.36
CA GLY A 161 10.98 -14.52 -10.32
C GLY A 161 11.44 -13.38 -11.23
N THR A 162 10.53 -12.72 -11.96
CA THR A 162 10.89 -11.56 -12.79
C THR A 162 10.99 -10.29 -11.96
N PRO A 163 11.81 -9.29 -12.34
CA PRO A 163 11.91 -8.03 -11.63
C PRO A 163 10.65 -7.18 -11.83
N TYR A 164 10.24 -6.48 -10.79
CA TYR A 164 9.20 -5.45 -10.82
C TYR A 164 9.76 -4.14 -10.25
N PHE A 165 9.84 -3.11 -11.09
CA PHE A 165 10.32 -1.78 -10.72
C PHE A 165 9.21 -1.01 -10.01
N MET A 166 9.29 -0.97 -8.68
CA MET A 166 8.31 -0.30 -7.83
C MET A 166 8.56 1.20 -7.76
N ASN A 167 7.50 1.97 -7.98
CA ASN A 167 7.47 3.41 -7.77
C ASN A 167 6.24 3.80 -6.95
N PHE A 168 6.34 4.91 -6.20
CA PHE A 168 5.15 5.50 -5.60
C PHE A 168 4.21 6.07 -6.69
N HIS A 169 4.79 6.79 -7.65
CA HIS A 169 4.04 7.40 -8.74
C HIS A 169 3.62 6.36 -9.79
N ASP A 170 2.39 6.49 -10.27
CA ASP A 170 1.87 5.81 -11.43
C ASP A 170 2.24 6.54 -12.75
N GLU A 171 1.75 6.04 -13.89
CA GLU A 171 1.95 6.66 -15.21
C GLU A 171 1.37 8.08 -15.30
N SER A 172 0.37 8.41 -14.46
CA SER A 172 -0.24 9.74 -14.36
C SER A 172 0.49 10.66 -13.39
N ALA A 173 1.66 10.27 -12.89
CA ALA A 173 2.48 10.98 -11.90
C ALA A 173 1.78 11.20 -10.54
N LYS A 174 0.77 10.39 -10.21
CA LYS A 174 0.12 10.39 -8.90
C LYS A 174 0.82 9.39 -7.98
N GLY A 175 1.20 9.82 -6.79
CA GLY A 175 2.10 9.05 -5.92
C GLY A 175 1.54 8.65 -4.56
N HIS A 176 0.29 9.01 -4.23
CA HIS A 176 -0.29 8.63 -2.94
C HIS A 176 -0.43 7.12 -2.84
N THR A 177 0.07 6.57 -1.74
CA THR A 177 0.19 5.11 -1.52
C THR A 177 -0.50 4.70 -0.23
N CYS A 178 -1.27 3.63 -0.28
CA CYS A 178 -1.93 3.03 0.89
C CYS A 178 -1.48 1.59 1.08
N ILE A 179 -0.91 1.27 2.26
CA ILE A 179 -0.49 -0.07 2.67
C ILE A 179 -1.56 -0.65 3.60
N ILE A 180 -2.20 -1.73 3.18
CA ILE A 180 -3.39 -2.28 3.83
C ILE A 180 -3.13 -3.73 4.23
N GLY A 181 -3.45 -4.08 5.48
CA GLY A 181 -3.33 -5.46 5.94
C GLY A 181 -3.81 -5.66 7.37
N GLY A 182 -3.98 -6.91 7.79
CA GLY A 182 -4.36 -7.26 9.16
C GLY A 182 -3.23 -7.04 10.17
N ALA A 183 -3.49 -7.32 11.44
CA ALA A 183 -2.45 -7.32 12.47
C ALA A 183 -1.31 -8.30 12.09
N GLN A 184 -0.07 -7.94 12.40
CA GLN A 184 1.13 -8.74 12.15
C GLN A 184 1.35 -9.15 10.67
N SER A 185 0.76 -8.46 9.71
CA SER A 185 0.92 -8.76 8.28
C SER A 185 2.20 -8.17 7.65
N GLY A 186 3.03 -7.44 8.40
CA GLY A 186 4.28 -6.84 7.90
C GLY A 186 4.11 -5.44 7.28
N ARG A 187 3.01 -4.72 7.55
CA ARG A 187 2.74 -3.39 7.00
C ARG A 187 3.83 -2.37 7.33
N ALA A 188 4.24 -2.29 8.62
CA ALA A 188 5.30 -1.39 9.05
C ALA A 188 6.64 -1.75 8.38
N THR A 189 6.95 -3.03 8.26
CA THR A 189 8.15 -3.51 7.57
C THR A 189 8.21 -3.01 6.13
N ILE A 190 7.11 -3.16 5.37
CA ILE A 190 7.06 -2.70 3.97
C ILE A 190 7.10 -1.17 3.88
N ALA A 191 6.36 -0.46 4.74
CA ALA A 191 6.37 1.00 4.76
C ALA A 191 7.79 1.53 5.02
N ASN A 192 8.44 1.05 6.06
CA ASN A 192 9.77 1.50 6.46
C ASN A 192 10.85 1.03 5.46
N PHE A 193 10.70 -0.14 4.85
CA PHE A 193 11.55 -0.57 3.75
C PHE A 193 11.45 0.40 2.55
N LEU A 194 10.24 0.76 2.14
CA LEU A 194 10.05 1.71 1.04
C LEU A 194 10.58 3.11 1.38
N LEU A 195 10.49 3.54 2.64
CA LEU A 195 11.06 4.81 3.09
C LEU A 195 12.59 4.78 3.08
N SER A 196 13.20 3.68 3.55
CA SER A 196 14.66 3.53 3.48
C SER A 196 15.18 3.50 2.05
N GLU A 197 14.47 2.84 1.12
CA GLU A 197 14.80 2.85 -0.31
C GLU A 197 14.60 4.23 -0.96
N ALA A 198 13.62 5.01 -0.46
CA ALA A 198 13.36 6.36 -0.94
C ALA A 198 14.40 7.40 -0.46
N SER A 199 15.21 7.09 0.56
CA SER A 199 16.24 8.01 1.07
C SER A 199 17.22 8.48 0.00
N LYS A 200 17.43 7.71 -1.08
CA LYS A 200 18.22 8.09 -2.25
C LYS A 200 17.74 9.34 -2.99
N TYR A 201 16.50 9.75 -2.75
CA TYR A 201 15.95 11.00 -3.31
C TYR A 201 16.06 12.17 -2.32
N SER A 202 16.63 11.95 -1.14
CA SER A 202 16.71 12.91 -0.03
C SER A 202 15.36 13.57 0.28
N PRO A 203 14.28 12.81 0.49
CA PRO A 203 12.96 13.38 0.71
C PRO A 203 12.86 14.02 2.10
N THR A 204 12.09 15.09 2.19
CA THR A 204 11.60 15.56 3.49
C THR A 204 10.47 14.63 3.95
N ILE A 205 10.60 14.06 5.16
CA ILE A 205 9.62 13.10 5.69
C ILE A 205 8.98 13.64 6.97
N LEU A 206 7.66 13.73 6.97
CA LEU A 206 6.86 13.90 8.18
C LEU A 206 6.18 12.58 8.51
N TYR A 207 6.58 11.95 9.63
CA TYR A 207 6.08 10.65 10.05
C TYR A 207 5.15 10.81 11.26
N LEU A 208 3.86 10.62 11.07
CA LEU A 208 2.83 10.65 12.10
C LEU A 208 2.48 9.22 12.52
N THR A 209 2.60 8.92 13.79
CA THR A 209 2.31 7.58 14.34
C THR A 209 1.70 7.67 15.74
N ASN A 210 1.05 6.60 16.18
CA ASN A 210 0.67 6.39 17.57
C ASN A 210 1.42 5.19 18.20
N ARG A 211 2.54 4.76 17.59
CA ARG A 211 3.31 3.58 17.99
C ARG A 211 4.72 3.95 18.41
N ASN A 212 5.09 3.63 19.65
CA ASN A 212 6.44 3.90 20.18
C ASN A 212 7.54 3.14 19.44
N ASN A 213 7.26 1.95 18.96
CA ASN A 213 8.25 1.08 18.32
C ASN A 213 8.77 1.61 16.97
N ALA A 214 8.07 2.56 16.34
CA ALA A 214 8.57 3.26 15.16
C ALA A 214 9.85 4.06 15.44
N GLN A 215 10.13 4.40 16.71
CA GLN A 215 11.31 5.15 17.14
C GLN A 215 12.61 4.50 16.67
N VAL A 216 12.71 3.16 16.73
CA VAL A 216 13.93 2.43 16.35
C VAL A 216 14.28 2.70 14.88
N PHE A 217 13.29 2.58 13.99
CA PHE A 217 13.47 2.87 12.57
C PHE A 217 13.81 4.33 12.31
N ILE A 218 13.07 5.26 12.90
CA ILE A 218 13.25 6.70 12.69
C ILE A 218 14.65 7.14 13.11
N LYS A 219 15.12 6.71 14.30
CA LYS A 219 16.47 6.99 14.75
C LYS A 219 17.53 6.34 13.86
N GLY A 220 17.25 5.14 13.32
CA GLY A 220 18.15 4.44 12.39
C GLY A 220 18.36 5.13 11.04
N ILE A 221 17.41 5.95 10.61
CA ILE A 221 17.52 6.79 9.39
C ILE A 221 17.84 8.26 9.71
N GLU A 222 18.49 8.53 10.85
CA GLU A 222 18.89 9.87 11.31
C GLU A 222 17.73 10.84 11.55
N GLY A 223 16.52 10.32 11.77
CA GLY A 223 15.34 11.11 12.01
C GLY A 223 15.24 11.63 13.45
N THR A 224 14.56 12.77 13.60
CA THR A 224 14.18 13.30 14.91
C THR A 224 12.88 12.65 15.37
N TRP A 225 12.85 12.26 16.67
CA TRP A 225 11.68 11.63 17.28
C TRP A 225 11.12 12.51 18.38
N HIS A 226 9.86 12.91 18.23
CA HIS A 226 9.12 13.67 19.23
C HIS A 226 8.05 12.80 19.87
N ASN A 227 8.06 12.72 21.21
CA ASN A 227 7.13 11.92 22.00
C ASN A 227 6.60 12.74 23.17
N GLY A 228 5.34 12.58 23.53
CA GLY A 228 4.73 13.23 24.69
C GLY A 228 4.49 14.73 24.49
N ASP A 229 5.24 15.55 25.21
CA ASP A 229 5.11 17.00 25.15
C ASP A 229 5.66 17.57 23.86
N LEU A 230 4.77 17.77 22.88
CA LEU A 230 5.15 18.36 21.61
C LEU A 230 5.49 19.85 21.77
N PRO A 231 6.71 20.30 21.39
CA PRO A 231 7.08 21.72 21.41
C PRO A 231 6.49 22.44 20.19
N PHE A 232 5.17 22.43 20.09
CA PHE A 232 4.42 22.81 18.91
C PHE A 232 3.14 23.55 19.29
N ASN A 233 2.86 24.66 18.60
CA ASN A 233 1.61 25.39 18.72
C ASN A 233 0.94 25.50 17.34
N PRO A 234 -0.23 24.87 17.12
CA PRO A 234 -0.93 24.89 15.84
C PRO A 234 -1.18 26.28 15.28
N LEU A 235 -1.45 27.27 16.12
CA LEU A 235 -1.73 28.63 15.69
C LEU A 235 -0.49 29.33 15.08
N SER A 236 0.71 28.98 15.54
CA SER A 236 1.95 29.57 15.06
C SER A 236 2.38 29.06 13.69
N TYR A 237 1.87 27.91 13.29
CA TYR A 237 2.29 27.20 12.07
C TYR A 237 1.50 27.63 10.83
N LEU A 238 0.31 28.19 11.01
CA LEU A 238 -0.56 28.53 9.89
C LEU A 238 -0.27 29.95 9.40
N GLU A 239 -0.10 30.09 8.09
CA GLU A 239 0.31 31.32 7.40
C GLU A 239 -0.83 31.94 6.56
N SER A 240 -2.04 31.36 6.61
CA SER A 240 -3.22 31.81 5.90
C SER A 240 -4.40 31.99 6.86
N SER A 241 -5.21 33.05 6.65
CA SER A 241 -6.47 33.26 7.37
C SER A 241 -7.47 32.12 7.15
N ASP A 242 -7.49 31.54 5.94
CA ASP A 242 -8.36 30.42 5.61
C ASP A 242 -7.97 29.14 6.39
N ASP A 243 -6.68 28.89 6.55
CA ASP A 243 -6.20 27.76 7.34
C ASP A 243 -6.45 27.97 8.84
N LEU A 244 -6.31 29.20 9.34
CA LEU A 244 -6.71 29.55 10.71
C LEU A 244 -8.21 29.41 10.92
N LEU A 245 -9.03 29.86 9.97
CA LEU A 245 -10.48 29.65 10.00
C LEU A 245 -10.82 28.16 10.11
N GLU A 246 -10.17 27.33 9.31
CA GLU A 246 -10.40 25.89 9.34
C GLU A 246 -9.95 25.26 10.67
N LEU A 247 -8.81 25.69 11.21
CA LEU A 247 -8.37 25.27 12.54
C LEU A 247 -9.38 25.68 13.63
N PHE A 248 -9.91 26.90 13.59
CA PHE A 248 -10.94 27.34 14.55
C PHE A 248 -12.24 26.56 14.41
N LYS A 249 -12.66 26.19 13.20
CA LYS A 249 -13.79 25.27 13.00
C LYS A 249 -13.54 23.91 13.63
N ILE A 250 -12.31 23.36 13.52
CA ILE A 250 -11.93 22.10 14.15
C ILE A 250 -12.01 22.21 15.67
N ILE A 251 -11.35 23.19 16.29
CA ILE A 251 -11.27 23.29 17.76
C ILE A 251 -12.59 23.70 18.41
N THR A 252 -13.47 24.40 17.69
CA THR A 252 -14.81 24.75 18.19
C THR A 252 -15.82 23.61 17.98
N GLY A 253 -15.41 22.51 17.36
CA GLY A 253 -16.22 21.31 17.19
C GLY A 253 -17.28 21.40 16.09
N ASN A 254 -17.06 22.22 15.04
CA ASN A 254 -18.00 22.36 13.92
C ASN A 254 -18.37 21.01 13.27
N TYR A 255 -17.42 20.13 13.15
CA TYR A 255 -17.59 18.82 12.49
C TYR A 255 -18.43 17.81 13.30
N PHE A 256 -18.66 18.08 14.58
CA PHE A 256 -19.49 17.27 15.47
C PHE A 256 -20.82 17.94 15.80
N ASN A 257 -20.79 19.28 15.95
CA ASN A 257 -21.93 20.09 16.37
C ASN A 257 -22.01 21.31 15.45
N ASN A 258 -22.66 21.19 14.31
CA ASN A 258 -22.73 22.23 13.29
C ASN A 258 -22.80 23.65 13.88
N LEU A 259 -21.89 24.51 13.46
CA LEU A 259 -21.91 25.94 13.81
C LEU A 259 -23.01 26.63 13.01
N THR A 260 -23.61 27.63 13.63
CA THR A 260 -24.53 28.55 12.94
C THR A 260 -23.75 29.50 12.04
N ASP A 261 -24.40 30.07 11.03
CA ASP A 261 -23.79 31.07 10.14
C ASP A 261 -23.18 32.23 10.90
N SER A 262 -23.86 32.70 11.97
CA SER A 262 -23.35 33.76 12.84
C SER A 262 -22.12 33.37 13.67
N GLU A 263 -21.98 32.07 14.04
CA GLU A 263 -20.79 31.57 14.69
C GLU A 263 -19.63 31.48 13.69
N ILE A 264 -19.89 31.05 12.45
CA ILE A 264 -18.90 30.99 11.36
C ILE A 264 -18.39 32.39 11.02
N GLU A 265 -19.27 33.40 10.93
CA GLU A 265 -18.92 34.82 10.74
C GLU A 265 -17.97 35.31 11.85
N CYS A 266 -18.31 35.09 13.11
CA CYS A 266 -17.47 35.46 14.25
C CYS A 266 -16.09 34.76 14.21
N ILE A 267 -16.04 33.47 13.81
CA ILE A 267 -14.79 32.70 13.69
C ILE A 267 -13.95 33.22 12.51
N THR A 268 -14.56 33.64 11.42
CA THR A 268 -13.86 34.21 10.27
C THR A 268 -13.13 35.50 10.66
N GLU A 269 -13.82 36.42 11.34
CA GLU A 269 -13.20 37.65 11.84
C GLU A 269 -12.12 37.37 12.89
N LEU A 270 -12.34 36.35 13.74
CA LEU A 270 -11.34 35.88 14.68
C LEU A 270 -10.08 35.40 13.98
N ALA A 271 -10.20 34.60 12.89
CA ALA A 271 -9.09 34.10 12.13
C ALA A 271 -8.27 35.25 11.48
N ILE A 272 -8.94 36.27 10.95
CA ILE A 272 -8.29 37.46 10.40
C ILE A 272 -7.53 38.21 11.50
N ALA A 273 -8.15 38.45 12.64
CA ALA A 273 -7.52 39.14 13.76
C ALA A 273 -6.31 38.40 14.33
N VAL A 274 -6.34 37.06 14.33
CA VAL A 274 -5.22 36.23 14.76
C VAL A 274 -4.10 36.23 13.71
N MET A 275 -4.44 36.32 12.42
CA MET A 275 -3.44 36.42 11.35
C MET A 275 -2.58 37.67 11.47
N ASP A 276 -3.17 38.79 11.93
CA ASP A 276 -2.46 40.06 12.17
C ASP A 276 -1.50 39.98 13.37
N MET A 277 -1.62 38.97 14.22
CA MET A 277 -0.71 38.75 15.35
C MET A 277 0.60 38.10 14.89
N PRO A 278 1.77 38.48 15.44
CA PRO A 278 3.01 37.75 15.23
C PRO A 278 2.86 36.30 15.62
N PRO A 279 3.34 35.31 14.81
CA PRO A 279 3.18 33.88 15.08
C PRO A 279 3.57 33.44 16.49
N GLU A 280 4.68 33.99 17.02
CA GLU A 280 5.21 33.68 18.35
C GLU A 280 4.26 34.13 19.50
N SER A 281 3.38 35.11 19.23
CA SER A 281 2.47 35.66 20.23
C SER A 281 1.07 35.05 20.16
N ARG A 282 0.79 34.14 19.21
CA ARG A 282 -0.52 33.51 19.05
C ARG A 282 -0.75 32.48 20.14
N SER A 283 -1.68 32.76 21.05
CA SER A 283 -2.15 31.78 22.03
C SER A 283 -3.65 31.93 22.27
N LEU A 284 -4.36 30.83 22.54
CA LEU A 284 -5.80 30.88 22.77
C LEU A 284 -6.16 31.70 24.00
N ILE A 285 -5.32 31.70 25.03
CA ILE A 285 -5.56 32.55 26.24
C ILE A 285 -5.49 34.04 25.88
N LYS A 286 -4.52 34.45 25.07
CA LYS A 286 -4.36 35.82 24.63
C LYS A 286 -5.52 36.24 23.71
N ILE A 287 -5.87 35.36 22.75
CA ILE A 287 -6.99 35.56 21.82
C ILE A 287 -8.30 35.80 22.59
N ILE A 288 -8.61 35.02 23.64
CA ILE A 288 -9.83 35.19 24.44
C ILE A 288 -9.85 36.53 25.17
N LYS A 289 -8.69 37.09 25.53
CA LYS A 289 -8.59 38.40 26.21
C LYS A 289 -8.68 39.57 25.25
N ASP A 290 -7.98 39.47 24.13
CA ASP A 290 -7.76 40.61 23.24
C ASP A 290 -8.85 40.78 22.18
N PHE A 291 -9.50 39.67 21.75
CA PHE A 291 -10.59 39.75 20.76
C PHE A 291 -11.92 40.15 21.39
N ASN A 292 -12.60 41.14 20.77
CA ASN A 292 -13.87 41.67 21.28
C ASN A 292 -15.08 40.84 20.79
N PHE A 293 -15.33 39.71 21.43
CA PHE A 293 -16.47 38.83 21.11
C PHE A 293 -17.85 39.49 21.23
N LYS A 294 -17.94 40.64 21.91
CA LYS A 294 -19.23 41.30 22.12
C LYS A 294 -19.78 41.99 20.88
N ASP A 295 -18.93 42.25 19.90
CA ASP A 295 -19.31 42.90 18.65
C ASP A 295 -20.06 41.95 17.71
N TYR A 296 -20.10 40.66 18.02
CA TYR A 296 -20.73 39.62 17.21
C TYR A 296 -21.90 38.96 17.94
N SER A 297 -23.00 38.75 17.21
CA SER A 297 -24.24 38.17 17.78
C SER A 297 -24.02 36.79 18.42
N ALA A 298 -23.17 35.96 17.83
CA ALA A 298 -22.81 34.63 18.34
C ALA A 298 -21.48 34.60 19.12
N GLY A 299 -20.83 35.74 19.37
CA GLY A 299 -19.51 35.83 19.99
C GLY A 299 -19.43 35.18 21.38
N ALA A 300 -20.50 35.29 22.18
CA ALA A 300 -20.58 34.64 23.48
C ALA A 300 -20.53 33.10 23.37
N SER A 301 -21.18 32.52 22.35
CA SER A 301 -21.16 31.09 22.07
C SER A 301 -19.78 30.64 21.65
N VAL A 302 -19.16 31.30 20.67
CA VAL A 302 -17.80 31.00 20.20
C VAL A 302 -16.79 31.08 21.34
N LYS A 303 -16.84 32.16 22.14
CA LYS A 303 -15.98 32.33 23.32
C LYS A 303 -16.14 31.16 24.31
N LYS A 304 -17.37 30.71 24.54
CA LYS A 304 -17.67 29.57 25.44
C LYS A 304 -17.06 28.28 24.91
N ARG A 305 -17.19 28.01 23.59
CA ARG A 305 -16.61 26.81 22.95
C ARG A 305 -15.08 26.79 23.08
N ILE A 306 -14.41 27.92 22.78
CA ILE A 306 -12.95 28.02 22.91
C ILE A 306 -12.53 27.86 24.38
N LYS A 307 -13.26 28.43 25.34
CA LYS A 307 -12.98 28.26 26.76
C LYS A 307 -13.14 26.81 27.22
N LEU A 308 -14.15 26.11 26.74
CA LEU A 308 -14.34 24.68 27.03
C LEU A 308 -13.18 23.85 26.48
N PHE A 309 -12.71 24.16 25.26
CA PHE A 309 -11.58 23.48 24.66
C PHE A 309 -10.30 23.65 25.48
N ILE A 310 -9.95 24.87 25.89
CA ILE A 310 -8.75 25.12 26.72
C ILE A 310 -8.92 24.79 28.20
N SER A 311 -10.11 24.37 28.66
CA SER A 311 -10.27 23.85 30.01
C SER A 311 -9.62 22.47 30.19
N ASP A 312 -9.34 21.77 29.10
CA ASP A 312 -8.53 20.55 29.10
C ASP A 312 -7.04 20.93 29.14
N ASP A 313 -6.28 20.30 30.03
CA ASP A 313 -4.87 20.62 30.27
C ASP A 313 -3.99 20.38 29.04
N LYS A 314 -4.24 19.32 28.27
CA LYS A 314 -3.49 19.01 27.04
C LYS A 314 -3.76 20.05 25.96
N CYS A 315 -5.01 20.43 25.75
CA CYS A 315 -5.39 21.49 24.83
C CYS A 315 -4.77 22.82 25.22
N SER A 316 -4.87 23.18 26.51
CA SER A 316 -4.29 24.40 27.02
C SER A 316 -2.79 24.46 26.81
N LYS A 317 -2.08 23.36 27.10
CA LYS A 317 -0.61 23.28 26.94
C LYS A 317 -0.20 23.50 25.49
N ILE A 318 -0.78 22.76 24.55
CA ILE A 318 -0.43 22.79 23.11
C ILE A 318 -0.70 24.17 22.50
N PHE A 319 -1.85 24.78 22.78
CA PHE A 319 -2.26 26.04 22.14
C PHE A 319 -1.78 27.32 22.81
N ASN A 320 -1.02 27.21 23.91
CA ASN A 320 -0.52 28.38 24.64
C ASN A 320 1.01 28.40 24.83
N GLN A 321 1.71 27.38 24.34
CA GLN A 321 3.18 27.33 24.38
C GLN A 321 3.80 28.02 23.15
N SER A 322 5.07 28.35 23.24
CA SER A 322 5.87 28.74 22.08
C SER A 322 6.20 27.51 21.23
N SER A 323 6.20 27.68 19.92
CA SER A 323 6.59 26.60 19.00
C SER A 323 8.10 26.63 18.78
N THR A 324 8.77 25.51 19.03
CA THR A 324 10.20 25.31 18.74
C THR A 324 10.44 24.16 17.75
N LEU A 325 9.35 23.46 17.36
CA LEU A 325 9.44 22.43 16.35
C LEU A 325 9.70 23.07 14.98
N GLU A 326 10.75 22.73 14.31
CA GLU A 326 11.05 23.15 12.94
C GLU A 326 10.98 21.94 12.01
N LEU A 327 10.18 22.07 10.95
CA LEU A 327 10.18 21.13 9.84
C LEU A 327 11.16 21.68 8.80
N GLN A 328 12.29 21.00 8.63
CA GLN A 328 13.34 21.41 7.70
C GLN A 328 13.33 20.52 6.45
N ASP A 329 13.74 21.08 5.31
CA ASP A 329 13.90 20.32 4.08
C ASP A 329 14.97 19.23 4.23
N ASN A 330 14.75 18.11 3.55
CA ASN A 330 15.62 16.92 3.54
C ASN A 330 15.78 16.22 4.89
N ASN A 331 14.94 16.54 5.88
CA ASN A 331 14.98 15.91 7.19
C ASN A 331 13.80 14.97 7.43
N VAL A 332 14.02 13.99 8.29
CA VAL A 332 12.98 13.09 8.79
C VAL A 332 12.54 13.54 10.17
N THR A 333 11.28 13.98 10.28
CA THR A 333 10.67 14.36 11.54
C THR A 333 9.51 13.43 11.87
N ALA A 334 9.60 12.74 12.98
CA ALA A 334 8.56 11.83 13.44
C ALA A 334 7.88 12.37 14.70
N ILE A 335 6.56 12.30 14.72
CA ILE A 335 5.71 12.77 15.81
C ILE A 335 4.84 11.62 16.28
N ASN A 336 5.05 11.24 17.55
CA ASN A 336 4.22 10.25 18.21
C ASN A 336 3.00 10.93 18.84
N LEU A 337 1.83 10.55 18.37
CA LEU A 337 0.54 11.06 18.81
C LEU A 337 -0.20 10.09 19.74
N ALA A 338 0.50 9.10 20.32
CA ALA A 338 -0.10 8.09 21.21
C ALA A 338 -0.90 8.73 22.37
N ASP A 339 -0.37 9.80 22.97
CA ASP A 339 -1.01 10.52 24.06
C ASP A 339 -2.30 11.25 23.67
N TYR A 340 -2.55 11.38 22.38
CA TYR A 340 -3.71 12.07 21.78
C TYR A 340 -4.67 11.13 21.07
N THR A 341 -4.50 9.79 21.22
CA THR A 341 -5.39 8.79 20.62
C THR A 341 -6.37 8.21 21.60
N ASP A 342 -7.50 7.75 21.10
CA ASP A 342 -8.60 7.20 21.90
C ASP A 342 -8.21 5.91 22.64
N TYR A 343 -7.21 5.19 22.12
CA TYR A 343 -6.75 3.93 22.71
C TYR A 343 -6.20 4.11 24.12
N GLN A 344 -5.35 5.10 24.34
CA GLN A 344 -4.84 5.42 25.68
C GLN A 344 -5.92 6.04 26.59
N PHE A 345 -6.79 6.86 26.00
CA PHE A 345 -7.93 7.41 26.72
C PHE A 345 -8.85 6.30 27.24
N ASN A 346 -9.16 5.29 26.41
CA ASN A 346 -9.98 4.15 26.80
C ASN A 346 -9.30 3.20 27.78
N GLN A 347 -7.96 3.08 27.78
CA GLN A 347 -7.21 2.27 28.76
C GLN A 347 -7.00 2.96 30.11
N SER A 348 -6.73 4.26 30.10
CA SER A 348 -6.47 5.03 31.32
C SER A 348 -7.73 5.59 31.97
N TYR A 349 -8.81 5.69 31.21
CA TYR A 349 -10.07 6.23 31.65
C TYR A 349 -11.10 5.11 31.86
N THR A 350 -11.13 4.54 33.05
CA THR A 350 -12.32 3.87 33.55
C THR A 350 -13.31 4.96 33.97
N PRO A 351 -14.51 5.06 33.35
CA PRO A 351 -15.53 6.00 33.80
C PRO A 351 -15.68 5.86 35.30
N GLN A 352 -15.49 6.93 36.07
CA GLN A 352 -15.70 6.87 37.51
C GLN A 352 -17.17 6.49 37.73
N VAL A 353 -17.40 5.60 38.66
CA VAL A 353 -18.75 5.15 39.01
C VAL A 353 -19.59 6.38 39.34
N GLY A 354 -20.54 6.73 38.43
CA GLY A 354 -21.40 7.92 38.56
C GLY A 354 -21.11 9.05 37.57
N GLU A 355 -20.11 8.95 36.69
CA GLU A 355 -19.86 9.97 35.64
C GLU A 355 -20.94 9.91 34.57
N LYS A 356 -21.53 11.07 34.26
CA LYS A 356 -22.61 11.15 33.26
C LYS A 356 -22.06 10.86 31.86
N PRO A 357 -22.75 10.06 31.01
CA PRO A 357 -22.34 9.78 29.63
C PRO A 357 -22.00 11.01 28.79
N GLU A 358 -22.66 12.14 29.04
CA GLU A 358 -22.44 13.43 28.36
C GLU A 358 -21.05 14.00 28.62
N ILE A 359 -20.49 13.83 29.82
CA ILE A 359 -19.14 14.33 30.16
C ILE A 359 -18.08 13.52 29.43
N TYR A 360 -18.25 12.20 29.35
CA TYR A 360 -17.36 11.32 28.60
C TYR A 360 -17.37 11.68 27.11
N HIS A 361 -18.54 11.83 26.52
CA HIS A 361 -18.68 12.19 25.10
C HIS A 361 -18.03 13.54 24.76
N ASN A 362 -18.17 14.53 25.65
CA ASN A 362 -17.54 15.84 25.47
C ASN A 362 -16.00 15.77 25.55
N LYS A 363 -15.44 14.96 26.44
CA LYS A 363 -13.98 14.78 26.55
C LYS A 363 -13.41 14.09 25.31
N LEU A 364 -14.06 13.03 24.83
CA LEU A 364 -13.67 12.32 23.62
C LEU A 364 -13.71 13.25 22.40
N GLN A 365 -14.76 14.04 22.26
CA GLN A 365 -14.87 15.05 21.19
C GLN A 365 -13.74 16.09 21.27
N THR A 366 -13.40 16.57 22.48
CA THR A 366 -12.29 17.50 22.69
C THR A 366 -10.96 16.91 22.24
N LEU A 367 -10.72 15.65 22.58
CA LEU A 367 -9.52 14.91 22.16
C LEU A 367 -9.45 14.76 20.62
N HIS A 368 -10.57 14.45 19.98
CA HIS A 368 -10.66 14.38 18.52
C HIS A 368 -10.37 15.74 17.87
N CYS A 369 -10.89 16.83 18.43
CA CYS A 369 -10.60 18.18 17.95
C CYS A 369 -9.12 18.54 18.13
N LEU A 370 -8.53 18.23 19.27
CA LEU A 370 -7.12 18.47 19.57
C LEU A 370 -6.22 17.73 18.57
N ARG A 371 -6.39 16.42 18.46
CA ARG A 371 -5.63 15.57 17.53
C ARG A 371 -5.75 16.06 16.09
N SER A 372 -6.98 16.32 15.65
CA SER A 372 -7.23 16.82 14.29
C SER A 372 -6.60 18.18 14.04
N GLY A 373 -6.63 19.09 15.01
CA GLY A 373 -5.99 20.41 14.92
C GLY A 373 -4.48 20.32 14.82
N ILE A 374 -3.84 19.44 15.60
CA ILE A 374 -2.41 19.15 15.50
C ILE A 374 -2.06 18.61 14.11
N ILE A 375 -2.72 17.53 13.68
CA ILE A 375 -2.46 16.87 12.39
C ILE A 375 -2.69 17.84 11.23
N PHE A 376 -3.79 18.58 11.24
CA PHE A 376 -4.11 19.57 10.21
C PHE A 376 -3.00 20.62 10.07
N SER A 377 -2.58 21.22 11.18
CA SER A 377 -1.57 22.29 11.17
C SER A 377 -0.20 21.78 10.73
N LEU A 378 0.19 20.56 11.14
CA LEU A 378 1.43 19.91 10.71
C LEU A 378 1.42 19.63 9.20
N ILE A 379 0.33 19.10 8.67
CA ILE A 379 0.19 18.82 7.23
C ILE A 379 0.25 20.13 6.43
N LYS A 380 -0.41 21.18 6.89
CA LYS A 380 -0.39 22.48 6.22
C LYS A 380 1.03 23.06 6.17
N LYS A 381 1.72 23.09 7.29
CA LYS A 381 3.11 23.57 7.32
C LYS A 381 4.02 22.71 6.45
N PHE A 382 3.88 21.39 6.51
CA PHE A 382 4.66 20.45 5.69
C PHE A 382 4.41 20.66 4.19
N SER A 383 3.18 20.95 3.80
CA SER A 383 2.84 21.21 2.40
C SER A 383 3.47 22.49 1.85
N LEU A 384 3.77 23.46 2.70
CA LEU A 384 4.38 24.75 2.33
C LEU A 384 5.91 24.73 2.25
N LEU A 385 6.57 23.65 2.66
CA LEU A 385 8.02 23.51 2.48
C LEU A 385 8.38 23.58 0.98
N ALA A 386 9.65 23.78 0.67
CA ALA A 386 10.14 23.98 -0.69
C ALA A 386 9.60 22.92 -1.67
N SER A 387 9.10 23.36 -2.83
CA SER A 387 8.38 22.50 -3.77
C SER A 387 9.30 21.67 -4.69
N SER A 388 10.59 22.01 -4.76
CA SER A 388 11.57 21.30 -5.59
C SER A 388 11.93 19.92 -5.05
N GLU A 389 11.91 19.77 -3.74
CA GLU A 389 12.34 18.54 -3.06
C GLU A 389 11.17 17.56 -2.90
N PRO A 390 11.44 16.24 -3.02
CA PRO A 390 10.45 15.21 -2.72
C PRO A 390 9.96 15.27 -1.26
N LYS A 391 8.66 15.09 -1.04
CA LYS A 391 8.07 15.08 0.30
C LYS A 391 7.24 13.83 0.53
N ILE A 392 7.37 13.24 1.70
CA ILE A 392 6.58 12.07 2.10
C ILE A 392 5.90 12.35 3.43
N LEU A 393 4.58 12.45 3.39
CA LEU A 393 3.74 12.43 4.60
C LEU A 393 3.39 10.98 4.92
N VAL A 394 3.93 10.46 6.02
CA VAL A 394 3.58 9.12 6.50
C VAL A 394 2.51 9.24 7.58
N VAL A 395 1.42 8.49 7.41
CA VAL A 395 0.38 8.34 8.42
C VAL A 395 0.31 6.88 8.82
N ASP A 396 1.06 6.53 9.87
CA ASP A 396 1.13 5.15 10.38
C ASP A 396 -0.05 4.89 11.33
N ASN A 397 -0.78 3.81 11.07
CA ASN A 397 -2.04 3.48 11.73
C ASN A 397 -3.14 4.54 11.51
N MET A 398 -3.37 4.88 10.26
CA MET A 398 -4.23 5.95 9.82
C MET A 398 -5.64 5.94 10.46
N PRO A 399 -6.35 4.81 10.63
CA PRO A 399 -7.69 4.81 11.24
C PRO A 399 -7.73 5.36 12.67
N ASP A 400 -6.64 5.18 13.43
CA ASP A 400 -6.56 5.69 14.80
C ASP A 400 -6.19 7.18 14.85
N LEU A 401 -5.51 7.69 13.83
CA LEU A 401 -5.04 9.07 13.79
C LEU A 401 -6.05 10.02 13.15
N ILE A 402 -6.69 9.61 12.07
CA ILE A 402 -7.56 10.46 11.26
C ILE A 402 -9.00 10.38 11.76
N VAL A 403 -9.57 11.53 12.06
CA VAL A 403 -11.00 11.68 12.44
C VAL A 403 -11.81 11.93 11.16
N GLU A 404 -12.64 10.96 10.75
CA GLU A 404 -13.36 10.97 9.47
C GLU A 404 -14.18 12.23 9.27
N GLN A 405 -14.92 12.65 10.29
CA GLN A 405 -15.80 13.81 10.23
C GLN A 405 -15.05 15.09 9.88
N VAL A 406 -13.82 15.25 10.41
CA VAL A 406 -12.98 16.41 10.16
C VAL A 406 -12.36 16.34 8.78
N PHE A 407 -11.74 15.21 8.45
CA PHE A 407 -10.92 15.10 7.23
C PHE A 407 -11.72 14.80 5.96
N MET A 408 -13.03 14.46 6.07
CA MET A 408 -13.89 14.16 4.92
C MET A 408 -13.91 15.27 3.86
N ASN A 409 -13.88 16.51 4.29
CA ASN A 409 -13.89 17.69 3.41
C ASN A 409 -12.48 18.19 3.07
N LEU A 410 -11.51 17.91 3.92
CA LEU A 410 -10.13 18.37 3.78
C LEU A 410 -9.25 17.45 2.91
N ILE A 411 -9.63 16.18 2.77
CA ILE A 411 -8.81 15.16 2.10
C ILE A 411 -8.42 15.55 0.67
N LYS A 412 -9.38 16.09 -0.10
CA LYS A 412 -9.12 16.50 -1.48
C LYS A 412 -8.09 17.63 -1.54
N GLN A 413 -8.30 18.67 -0.74
CA GLN A 413 -7.41 19.82 -0.68
C GLN A 413 -5.99 19.42 -0.25
N ILE A 414 -5.87 18.57 0.78
CA ILE A 414 -4.58 18.09 1.28
C ILE A 414 -3.84 17.26 0.22
N THR A 415 -4.52 16.33 -0.44
CA THR A 415 -3.90 15.48 -1.46
C THR A 415 -3.47 16.28 -2.69
N GLU A 416 -4.28 17.23 -3.13
CA GLU A 416 -3.97 18.12 -4.26
C GLU A 416 -2.77 19.03 -3.93
N GLN A 417 -2.78 19.70 -2.79
CA GLN A 417 -1.68 20.58 -2.35
C GLN A 417 -0.35 19.83 -2.21
N LEU A 418 -0.35 18.62 -1.63
CA LEU A 418 0.86 17.81 -1.54
C LEU A 418 1.37 17.40 -2.92
N SER A 419 0.49 16.98 -3.83
CA SER A 419 0.88 16.58 -5.19
C SER A 419 1.46 17.74 -6.01
N GLU A 420 0.88 18.93 -5.90
CA GLU A 420 1.38 20.15 -6.53
C GLU A 420 2.78 20.53 -6.03
N ASN A 421 3.02 20.33 -4.73
CA ASN A 421 4.29 20.61 -4.06
C ASN A 421 5.24 19.41 -4.01
N ASN A 422 5.23 18.53 -5.00
CA ASN A 422 6.09 17.36 -5.13
C ASN A 422 6.01 16.37 -3.95
N GLY A 423 4.85 16.32 -3.29
CA GLY A 423 4.62 15.48 -2.11
C GLY A 423 3.71 14.29 -2.37
N ILE A 424 3.86 13.26 -1.56
CA ILE A 424 2.98 12.09 -1.52
C ILE A 424 2.52 11.81 -0.09
N ILE A 425 1.42 11.08 0.03
CA ILE A 425 0.98 10.47 1.28
C ILE A 425 1.29 8.98 1.23
N LEU A 426 1.93 8.46 2.27
CA LEU A 426 2.08 7.03 2.53
C LEU A 426 1.26 6.67 3.77
N SER A 427 0.09 6.10 3.57
CA SER A 427 -0.79 5.69 4.67
C SER A 427 -0.63 4.20 4.98
N VAL A 428 -0.51 3.87 6.26
CA VAL A 428 -0.45 2.49 6.75
C VAL A 428 -1.75 2.21 7.50
N VAL A 429 -2.47 1.18 7.07
CA VAL A 429 -3.83 0.90 7.52
C VAL A 429 -3.92 -0.52 8.06
N GLN A 430 -4.24 -0.62 9.36
CA GLN A 430 -4.53 -1.89 10.00
C GLN A 430 -6.01 -2.20 9.87
N VAL A 431 -6.35 -3.27 9.17
CA VAL A 431 -7.75 -3.71 9.07
C VAL A 431 -8.08 -4.63 10.23
N ASN A 432 -9.15 -4.29 10.95
CA ASN A 432 -9.71 -5.07 12.04
C ASN A 432 -11.08 -5.65 11.66
N GLN A 433 -11.50 -6.73 12.32
CA GLN A 433 -12.83 -7.28 12.10
C GLN A 433 -13.92 -6.31 12.61
N ASN A 434 -15.02 -6.22 11.85
CA ASN A 434 -16.21 -5.45 12.22
C ASN A 434 -16.01 -3.93 12.38
N ASP A 435 -14.91 -3.38 11.88
CA ASP A 435 -14.67 -1.95 11.92
C ASP A 435 -15.47 -1.25 10.82
N GLN A 436 -16.43 -0.42 11.22
CA GLN A 436 -17.30 0.32 10.31
C GLN A 436 -16.56 1.39 9.49
N PHE A 437 -15.37 1.80 9.93
CA PHE A 437 -14.52 2.74 9.22
C PHE A 437 -14.33 2.37 7.74
N TYR A 438 -14.11 1.07 7.44
CA TYR A 438 -13.83 0.61 6.07
C TYR A 438 -15.05 0.59 5.14
N TYR A 439 -16.25 0.80 5.67
CA TYR A 439 -17.48 0.94 4.90
C TYR A 439 -17.94 2.39 4.76
N SER A 440 -17.21 3.32 5.39
CA SER A 440 -17.53 4.75 5.36
C SER A 440 -17.28 5.38 3.98
N ASP A 441 -17.95 6.50 3.74
CA ASP A 441 -17.71 7.29 2.53
C ASP A 441 -16.33 7.96 2.54
N PHE A 442 -15.77 8.21 3.72
CA PHE A 442 -14.40 8.67 3.88
C PHE A 442 -13.42 7.66 3.33
N TRP A 443 -13.53 6.38 3.74
CA TRP A 443 -12.65 5.32 3.25
C TRP A 443 -12.73 5.14 1.73
N LYS A 444 -13.95 5.16 1.16
CA LYS A 444 -14.13 5.09 -0.30
C LYS A 444 -13.45 6.23 -1.04
N LYS A 445 -13.52 7.46 -0.50
CA LYS A 445 -12.80 8.62 -1.05
C LYS A 445 -11.29 8.45 -0.87
N TRP A 446 -10.83 8.02 0.30
CA TRP A 446 -9.41 7.77 0.58
C TRP A 446 -8.80 6.81 -0.42
N LEU A 447 -9.44 5.68 -0.68
CA LEU A 447 -9.00 4.71 -1.68
C LEU A 447 -8.92 5.27 -3.10
N LYS A 448 -9.76 6.24 -3.43
CA LYS A 448 -9.73 6.91 -4.75
C LYS A 448 -8.52 7.83 -4.91
N PHE A 449 -8.10 8.52 -3.85
CA PHE A 449 -6.94 9.41 -3.88
C PHE A 449 -5.62 8.63 -3.85
N ASN A 450 -5.61 7.41 -3.34
CA ASN A 450 -4.43 6.56 -3.28
C ASN A 450 -4.35 5.66 -4.53
N ASN A 451 -3.59 6.09 -5.52
CA ASN A 451 -3.43 5.36 -6.78
C ASN A 451 -2.67 4.05 -6.60
N THR A 452 -1.69 4.03 -5.70
CA THR A 452 -0.94 2.83 -5.35
C THR A 452 -1.50 2.20 -4.07
N LYS A 453 -1.87 0.92 -4.16
CA LYS A 453 -2.32 0.12 -3.03
C LYS A 453 -1.41 -1.09 -2.87
N ILE A 454 -0.84 -1.25 -1.68
CA ILE A 454 -0.05 -2.41 -1.29
C ILE A 454 -0.90 -3.22 -0.32
N ILE A 455 -1.33 -4.40 -0.74
CA ILE A 455 -2.32 -5.18 -0.02
C ILE A 455 -1.67 -6.48 0.46
N LEU A 456 -1.61 -6.63 1.79
CA LEU A 456 -0.99 -7.78 2.43
C LEU A 456 -2.05 -8.83 2.81
N PRO A 457 -1.73 -10.11 2.64
CA PRO A 457 -2.59 -11.18 3.11
C PRO A 457 -2.68 -11.16 4.64
N THR A 458 -3.73 -11.76 5.19
CA THR A 458 -3.98 -11.81 6.63
C THR A 458 -4.37 -13.21 7.07
N ASN A 459 -3.97 -13.57 8.29
CA ASN A 459 -4.40 -14.80 8.97
C ASN A 459 -5.80 -14.68 9.60
N ILE A 460 -6.37 -13.48 9.63
CA ILE A 460 -7.68 -13.24 10.23
C ILE A 460 -8.76 -13.86 9.32
N ARG A 461 -9.42 -14.90 9.82
CA ARG A 461 -10.52 -15.54 9.09
C ARG A 461 -11.67 -14.57 8.88
N ASN A 462 -12.28 -14.61 7.70
CA ASN A 462 -13.45 -13.80 7.31
C ASN A 462 -13.21 -12.29 7.23
N LEU A 463 -11.96 -11.83 7.15
CA LEU A 463 -11.68 -10.42 6.89
C LEU A 463 -11.85 -10.13 5.39
N PRO A 464 -12.84 -9.31 4.96
CA PRO A 464 -13.14 -9.10 3.55
C PRO A 464 -12.20 -8.07 2.91
N ILE A 465 -10.86 -8.31 2.95
CA ILE A 465 -9.87 -7.37 2.42
C ILE A 465 -10.13 -7.01 0.96
N ALA A 466 -10.57 -7.97 0.15
CA ALA A 466 -10.86 -7.73 -1.26
C ALA A 466 -11.98 -6.68 -1.44
N GLU A 467 -13.02 -6.73 -0.61
CA GLU A 467 -14.12 -5.77 -0.60
C GLU A 467 -13.66 -4.41 -0.06
N ILE A 468 -12.98 -4.41 1.09
CA ILE A 468 -12.41 -3.22 1.73
C ILE A 468 -11.49 -2.45 0.78
N CYS A 469 -10.68 -3.16 -0.02
CA CYS A 469 -9.77 -2.58 -1.01
C CYS A 469 -10.41 -2.31 -2.37
N ASN A 470 -11.70 -2.60 -2.53
CA ASN A 470 -12.44 -2.45 -3.79
C ASN A 470 -11.72 -3.17 -4.96
N LEU A 471 -11.40 -4.44 -4.76
CA LEU A 471 -10.80 -5.28 -5.78
C LEU A 471 -11.87 -5.82 -6.74
N SER A 472 -11.56 -5.86 -8.02
CA SER A 472 -12.38 -6.56 -9.01
C SER A 472 -12.41 -8.07 -8.72
N THR A 473 -13.40 -8.77 -9.25
CA THR A 473 -13.53 -10.23 -9.07
C THR A 473 -12.25 -11.00 -9.48
N ARG A 474 -11.59 -10.56 -10.54
CA ARG A 474 -10.32 -11.15 -11.01
C ARG A 474 -9.18 -10.90 -10.02
N GLU A 475 -9.03 -9.68 -9.54
CA GLU A 475 -8.02 -9.29 -8.55
C GLU A 475 -8.25 -10.00 -7.22
N ALA A 476 -9.49 -10.03 -6.74
CA ALA A 476 -9.86 -10.74 -5.51
C ALA A 476 -9.55 -12.24 -5.60
N LYS A 477 -9.89 -12.89 -6.73
CA LYS A 477 -9.55 -14.29 -6.96
C LYS A 477 -8.03 -14.52 -6.92
N LYS A 478 -7.25 -13.62 -7.52
CA LYS A 478 -5.79 -13.71 -7.52
C LYS A 478 -5.21 -13.44 -6.14
N PHE A 479 -5.69 -12.41 -5.44
CA PHE A 479 -5.27 -12.08 -4.07
C PHE A 479 -5.51 -13.26 -3.11
N ASN A 480 -6.65 -13.92 -3.19
CA ASN A 480 -6.99 -15.06 -2.35
C ASN A 480 -6.12 -16.31 -2.59
N THR A 481 -5.27 -16.32 -3.63
CA THR A 481 -4.26 -17.38 -3.82
C THR A 481 -2.99 -17.16 -3.00
N ILE A 482 -2.82 -15.97 -2.41
CA ILE A 482 -1.65 -15.65 -1.60
C ILE A 482 -1.82 -16.25 -0.21
N SER A 483 -0.88 -17.09 0.22
CA SER A 483 -0.88 -17.59 1.60
C SER A 483 -0.52 -16.47 2.57
N PRO A 484 -1.23 -16.32 3.68
CA PRO A 484 -0.88 -15.33 4.71
C PRO A 484 0.53 -15.49 5.29
N ASN A 485 1.05 -16.71 5.32
CA ASN A 485 2.41 -17.00 5.80
C ASN A 485 3.48 -16.86 4.71
N SER A 486 3.08 -16.48 3.50
CA SER A 486 4.03 -16.19 2.44
C SER A 486 4.55 -14.75 2.58
N ARG A 487 5.69 -14.48 1.93
CA ARG A 487 6.28 -13.13 1.83
C ARG A 487 5.70 -12.34 0.66
N LEU A 488 4.66 -12.89 0.05
CA LEU A 488 4.01 -12.33 -1.13
C LEU A 488 2.92 -11.34 -0.72
N PHE A 489 2.82 -10.28 -1.48
CA PHE A 489 1.75 -9.29 -1.34
C PHE A 489 1.38 -8.72 -2.71
N MET A 490 0.21 -8.09 -2.80
CA MET A 490 -0.28 -7.49 -4.03
C MET A 490 0.06 -5.99 -4.06
N VAL A 491 0.67 -5.54 -5.15
CA VAL A 491 0.78 -4.13 -5.50
C VAL A 491 -0.22 -3.85 -6.62
N LYS A 492 -1.12 -2.90 -6.38
CA LYS A 492 -2.11 -2.45 -7.36
C LYS A 492 -1.87 -0.96 -7.63
N GLN A 493 -1.65 -0.63 -8.90
CA GLN A 493 -1.57 0.75 -9.39
C GLN A 493 -2.61 0.92 -10.50
N ASP A 494 -3.58 1.81 -10.28
CA ASP A 494 -4.74 1.99 -11.15
C ASP A 494 -5.42 0.64 -11.52
N ASN A 495 -5.38 0.27 -12.79
CA ASN A 495 -5.96 -0.98 -13.31
C ASN A 495 -4.95 -2.14 -13.34
N ASN A 496 -3.67 -1.88 -13.07
CA ASN A 496 -2.63 -2.89 -13.08
C ASN A 496 -2.39 -3.45 -11.68
N TYR A 497 -2.15 -4.74 -11.59
CA TYR A 497 -1.75 -5.39 -10.34
C TYR A 497 -0.67 -6.43 -10.57
N VAL A 498 0.16 -6.61 -9.58
CA VAL A 498 1.23 -7.62 -9.56
C VAL A 498 1.34 -8.22 -8.16
N ILE A 499 1.70 -9.50 -8.09
CA ILE A 499 2.09 -10.13 -6.83
C ILE A 499 3.61 -10.13 -6.77
N VAL A 500 4.14 -9.57 -5.70
CA VAL A 500 5.58 -9.40 -5.47
C VAL A 500 5.98 -9.94 -4.10
N GLU A 501 7.27 -10.16 -3.92
CA GLU A 501 7.89 -10.68 -2.70
C GLU A 501 8.84 -9.66 -2.10
N LEU A 502 8.78 -9.48 -0.77
CA LEU A 502 9.86 -8.89 0.02
C LEU A 502 10.47 -10.01 0.89
N ASN A 503 11.66 -10.45 0.55
CA ASN A 503 12.35 -11.51 1.27
C ASN A 503 13.51 -10.92 2.10
N LEU A 504 13.33 -10.89 3.41
CA LEU A 504 14.32 -10.48 4.41
C LEU A 504 14.84 -11.68 5.22
N GLU A 505 14.72 -12.92 4.67
CA GLU A 505 15.28 -14.10 5.30
C GLU A 505 16.80 -14.01 5.34
N GLY A 506 17.38 -14.38 6.49
CA GLY A 506 18.81 -14.21 6.73
C GLY A 506 19.23 -12.80 7.19
N PHE A 507 18.28 -11.87 7.31
CA PHE A 507 18.53 -10.51 7.79
C PHE A 507 17.62 -10.14 8.99
N PRO A 508 17.69 -10.89 10.12
CA PRO A 508 16.80 -10.67 11.26
C PRO A 508 16.99 -9.28 11.87
N ALA A 509 18.21 -8.79 11.96
CA ALA A 509 18.48 -7.45 12.48
C ALA A 509 17.84 -6.35 11.63
N ILE A 510 17.89 -6.47 10.30
CA ILE A 510 17.23 -5.50 9.40
C ILE A 510 15.72 -5.56 9.58
N ARG A 511 15.14 -6.77 9.70
CA ARG A 511 13.71 -6.94 9.94
C ARG A 511 13.26 -6.24 11.21
N LYS A 512 14.03 -6.37 12.31
CA LYS A 512 13.75 -5.72 13.60
C LYS A 512 13.96 -4.21 13.55
N LEU A 513 14.97 -3.71 12.83
CA LEU A 513 15.16 -2.28 12.60
C LEU A 513 13.98 -1.66 11.81
N LEU A 514 13.45 -2.38 10.81
CA LEU A 514 12.31 -1.91 10.02
C LEU A 514 10.98 -2.00 10.79
N SER A 515 10.83 -2.95 11.71
CA SER A 515 9.58 -3.17 12.45
C SER A 515 9.88 -3.82 13.81
N ALA A 516 10.38 -3.00 14.74
CA ALA A 516 10.67 -3.41 16.11
C ALA A 516 9.42 -3.85 16.85
N GLU A 517 9.54 -4.87 17.70
CA GLU A 517 8.55 -5.24 18.69
C GLU A 517 8.85 -4.53 20.02
N GLU A 518 8.01 -4.70 21.03
CA GLU A 518 8.18 -4.04 22.32
C GLU A 518 9.48 -4.48 23.03
N GLU A 519 9.86 -5.74 22.88
CA GLU A 519 11.11 -6.28 23.42
C GLU A 519 12.34 -5.65 22.72
N ASP A 520 12.28 -5.48 21.42
CA ASP A 520 13.33 -4.84 20.62
C ASP A 520 13.49 -3.36 20.99
N LEU A 521 12.37 -2.66 21.23
CA LEU A 521 12.37 -1.27 21.70
C LEU A 521 13.01 -1.15 23.08
N ASN A 522 12.70 -2.05 24.00
CA ASN A 522 13.30 -2.08 25.33
C ASN A 522 14.81 -2.34 25.28
N LEU A 523 15.26 -3.22 24.38
CA LEU A 523 16.67 -3.48 24.14
C LEU A 523 17.37 -2.25 23.57
N PHE A 524 16.75 -1.62 22.56
CA PHE A 524 17.23 -0.37 21.98
C PHE A 524 17.44 0.72 23.04
N HIS A 525 16.45 0.97 23.90
CA HIS A 525 16.55 1.96 24.99
C HIS A 525 17.69 1.65 25.96
N LYS A 526 17.93 0.37 26.29
CA LYS A 526 19.06 -0.02 27.16
C LYS A 526 20.41 0.29 26.52
N ILE A 527 20.53 0.09 25.20
CA ILE A 527 21.76 0.41 24.46
C ILE A 527 21.97 1.93 24.41
N MET A 528 20.91 2.68 24.06
CA MET A 528 20.96 4.14 24.01
C MET A 528 21.36 4.76 25.35
N GLN A 529 20.84 4.24 26.47
CA GLN A 529 21.22 4.70 27.83
C GLN A 529 22.69 4.46 28.15
N LYS A 530 23.32 3.41 27.60
CA LYS A 530 24.75 3.14 27.83
C LYS A 530 25.67 4.03 26.98
N ILE A 531 25.28 4.29 25.74
CA ILE A 531 26.09 5.02 24.79
C ILE A 531 25.97 6.52 25.02
N GLY A 532 24.78 7.03 25.33
CA GLY A 532 24.52 8.44 25.61
C GLY A 532 24.65 9.37 24.38
N ASP A 533 24.78 8.80 23.17
CA ASP A 533 24.85 9.52 21.92
C ASP A 533 23.73 9.08 20.99
N ASP A 534 22.99 10.03 20.45
CA ASP A 534 21.85 9.80 19.55
C ASP A 534 22.25 9.53 18.10
N ALA A 535 23.51 9.76 17.72
CA ALA A 535 23.98 9.55 16.35
C ALA A 535 23.99 8.06 15.98
N PRO A 536 23.39 7.66 14.84
CA PRO A 536 23.34 6.25 14.41
C PRO A 536 24.72 5.59 14.33
N SER A 537 25.74 6.34 13.94
CA SER A 537 27.13 5.86 13.90
C SER A 537 27.65 5.34 15.24
N ALA A 538 27.10 5.82 16.35
CA ALA A 538 27.52 5.43 17.69
C ALA A 538 26.85 4.14 18.19
N TRP A 539 25.60 3.87 17.81
CA TRP A 539 24.80 2.80 18.41
C TRP A 539 24.30 1.73 17.41
N LEU A 540 24.23 2.05 16.10
CA LEU A 540 23.59 1.19 15.11
C LEU A 540 24.27 -0.19 15.01
N SER A 541 25.60 -0.23 15.12
CA SER A 541 26.37 -1.49 15.09
C SER A 541 26.02 -2.37 16.30
N ASP A 542 25.93 -1.80 17.49
CA ASP A 542 25.63 -2.55 18.71
C ASP A 542 24.19 -3.07 18.71
N VAL A 543 23.25 -2.26 18.23
CA VAL A 543 21.84 -2.66 18.06
C VAL A 543 21.73 -3.77 17.01
N TYR A 544 22.42 -3.62 15.88
CA TYR A 544 22.43 -4.64 14.81
C TYR A 544 22.93 -5.98 15.34
N ASP A 545 24.06 -6.01 16.04
CA ASP A 545 24.65 -7.24 16.59
C ASP A 545 23.73 -7.90 17.63
N GLN A 546 23.09 -7.11 18.48
CA GLN A 546 22.13 -7.62 19.46
C GLN A 546 20.87 -8.16 18.79
N PHE A 547 20.35 -7.48 17.77
CA PHE A 547 19.18 -7.93 17.01
C PHE A 547 19.49 -9.20 16.21
N GLN A 548 20.72 -9.33 15.70
CA GLN A 548 21.16 -10.54 14.97
C GLN A 548 21.24 -11.76 15.89
N ASN A 549 21.65 -11.57 17.16
CA ASN A 549 21.88 -12.65 18.12
C ASN A 549 20.67 -12.99 18.98
N SER A 550 19.56 -12.27 18.86
CA SER A 550 18.37 -12.44 19.70
C SER A 550 17.28 -13.31 19.04
N GLU A 551 17.64 -14.18 18.08
CA GLU A 551 16.75 -15.23 17.53
C GLU A 551 16.71 -16.49 18.37
#